data_b57d17682683363404c73c645344364b
#
_entry.id   b57d17682683363404c73c645344364b
#
_cell.length_a   1.000
_cell.length_b   1.000
_cell.length_c   1.000
_cell.angle_alpha   90.00
_cell.angle_beta   90.00
_cell.angle_gamma   90.00
#
_symmetry.space_group_name_H-M   'P 1'
#
loop_
_entity.id
_entity.type
_entity.pdbx_description
1 polymer ?
#
loop_
_entity_poly.entity_id
_entity_poly.type
_entity_poly.pdbx_seq_one_letter_code
_entity_poly.pdbx_strand_id
1 'polypeptide(L)'
;MGYGILEKRKNGDCRAVDYGVVLTPKEEGLPVRLAMLEEGVNRILDTYSPEEVAIEELFFTKNITTGIPVAHARGVILLACIKRLGKLYEYTPMQIKQALTGYGKADKQQIQRVVTSILGLKSIPRPDDAADALSVALTHAHTARFGSQFHI
;
A
#
# COMPACT_ATOMS: atom_id res chain seq x y z
N MET A 1 4.36 8.50 2.62
CA MET A 1 3.41 7.42 2.25
C MET A 1 3.92 6.74 0.99
N GLY A 2 4.09 5.41 1.03
CA GLY A 2 4.39 4.63 -0.17
C GLY A 2 3.14 4.34 -0.99
N TYR A 3 3.27 4.22 -2.30
CA TYR A 3 2.24 3.73 -3.20
C TYR A 3 2.83 2.77 -4.24
N GLY A 4 1.99 1.85 -4.72
CA GLY A 4 2.33 0.93 -5.81
C GLY A 4 1.10 0.68 -6.66
N ILE A 5 1.27 0.79 -7.96
CA ILE A 5 0.23 0.60 -8.97
C ILE A 5 0.54 -0.66 -9.76
N LEU A 6 -0.35 -1.62 -9.74
CA LEU A 6 -0.24 -2.86 -10.49
C LEU A 6 -1.35 -2.98 -11.53
N GLU A 7 -1.01 -3.59 -12.63
CA GLU A 7 -1.96 -4.09 -13.62
C GLU A 7 -2.00 -5.61 -13.55
N LYS A 8 -3.17 -6.16 -13.29
CA LYS A 8 -3.39 -7.61 -13.33
C LYS A 8 -3.84 -8.01 -14.74
N ARG A 9 -3.08 -8.88 -15.37
CA ARG A 9 -3.39 -9.41 -16.71
C ARG A 9 -4.40 -10.54 -16.64
N LYS A 10 -5.01 -10.85 -17.77
CA LYS A 10 -6.01 -11.94 -17.90
C LYS A 10 -5.45 -13.33 -17.51
N ASN A 11 -4.16 -13.57 -17.75
CA ASN A 11 -3.46 -14.80 -17.36
C ASN A 11 -3.15 -14.89 -15.85
N GLY A 12 -3.45 -13.84 -15.09
CA GLY A 12 -3.18 -13.76 -13.65
C GLY A 12 -1.86 -13.09 -13.29
N ASP A 13 -0.97 -12.83 -14.23
CA ASP A 13 0.30 -12.12 -14.00
C ASP A 13 0.04 -10.67 -13.62
N CYS A 14 0.94 -10.12 -12.81
CA CYS A 14 0.93 -8.73 -12.42
C CYS A 14 2.12 -7.98 -13.00
N ARG A 15 1.87 -6.75 -13.44
CA ARG A 15 2.89 -5.83 -13.90
C ARG A 15 2.89 -4.58 -13.03
N ALA A 16 4.05 -4.13 -12.60
CA ALA A 16 4.18 -2.84 -11.95
C ALA A 16 4.03 -1.73 -12.99
N VAL A 17 3.03 -0.87 -12.81
CA VAL A 17 2.78 0.30 -13.66
C VAL A 17 3.59 1.48 -13.15
N ASP A 18 3.50 1.73 -11.84
CA ASP A 18 4.25 2.76 -11.15
C ASP A 18 4.34 2.47 -9.66
N TYR A 19 5.32 3.04 -8.99
CA TYR A 19 5.47 2.99 -7.54
C TYR A 19 6.37 4.12 -7.07
N GLY A 20 6.18 4.53 -5.83
CA GLY A 20 6.96 5.62 -5.26
C GLY A 20 6.43 6.04 -3.89
N VAL A 21 6.70 7.29 -3.54
CA VAL A 21 6.27 7.86 -2.26
C VAL A 21 5.68 9.26 -2.45
N VAL A 22 4.70 9.57 -1.62
CA VAL A 22 4.24 10.94 -1.38
C VAL A 22 4.98 11.45 -0.16
N LEU A 23 5.80 12.48 -0.36
CA LEU A 23 6.58 13.12 0.70
C LEU A 23 5.87 14.40 1.17
N THR A 24 5.96 14.66 2.46
CA THR A 24 5.53 15.92 3.08
C THR A 24 6.67 16.49 3.90
N PRO A 25 6.98 17.79 3.79
CA PRO A 25 8.07 18.41 4.54
C PRO A 25 7.88 18.24 6.05
N LYS A 26 8.95 17.89 6.76
CA LYS A 26 8.90 17.68 8.22
C LYS A 26 8.73 19.01 9.00
N GLU A 27 9.10 20.10 8.38
CA GLU A 27 9.03 21.45 8.91
C GLU A 27 7.60 22.00 8.99
N GLU A 28 6.71 21.44 8.16
CA GLU A 28 5.30 21.83 8.13
C GLU A 28 4.52 21.21 9.30
N GLY A 29 3.53 21.97 9.78
CA GLY A 29 2.60 21.47 10.79
C GLY A 29 1.74 20.31 10.29
N LEU A 30 1.27 19.48 11.23
CA LEU A 30 0.47 18.29 10.89
C LEU A 30 -0.71 18.60 9.96
N PRO A 31 -1.54 19.63 10.17
CA PRO A 31 -2.68 19.90 9.27
C PRO A 31 -2.25 20.16 7.82
N VAL A 32 -1.18 20.91 7.62
CA VAL A 32 -0.64 21.21 6.28
C VAL A 32 -0.13 19.92 5.63
N ARG A 33 0.59 19.11 6.37
CA ARG A 33 1.09 17.81 5.89
C ARG A 33 -0.04 16.85 5.51
N LEU A 34 -1.14 16.87 6.26
CA LEU A 34 -2.32 16.05 5.92
C LEU A 34 -2.99 16.53 4.64
N ALA A 35 -3.10 17.84 4.42
CA ALA A 35 -3.61 18.40 3.18
C ALA A 35 -2.73 18.03 1.97
N MET A 36 -1.42 18.15 2.11
CA MET A 36 -0.46 17.74 1.07
C MET A 36 -0.54 16.24 0.77
N LEU A 37 -0.77 15.43 1.80
CA LEU A 37 -0.96 13.98 1.64
C LEU A 37 -2.24 13.68 0.85
N GLU A 38 -3.36 14.31 1.20
CA GLU A 38 -4.63 14.15 0.46
C GLU A 38 -4.46 14.53 -1.01
N GLU A 39 -3.83 15.67 -1.28
CA GLU A 39 -3.55 16.12 -2.64
C GLU A 39 -2.71 15.10 -3.42
N GLY A 40 -1.67 14.56 -2.79
CA GLY A 40 -0.83 13.51 -3.38
C GLY A 40 -1.61 12.24 -3.69
N VAL A 41 -2.46 11.79 -2.78
CA VAL A 41 -3.34 10.61 -2.98
C VAL A 41 -4.31 10.86 -4.12
N ASN A 42 -4.98 12.01 -4.13
CA ASN A 42 -5.93 12.37 -5.18
C ASN A 42 -5.25 12.43 -6.56
N ARG A 43 -4.03 12.95 -6.64
CA ARG A 43 -3.25 12.98 -7.88
C ARG A 43 -2.96 11.57 -8.41
N ILE A 44 -2.59 10.63 -7.53
CA ILE A 44 -2.38 9.23 -7.88
C ILE A 44 -3.68 8.60 -8.39
N LEU A 45 -4.78 8.79 -7.67
CA LEU A 45 -6.10 8.27 -8.07
C LEU A 45 -6.56 8.84 -9.42
N ASP A 46 -6.32 10.12 -9.66
CA ASP A 46 -6.66 10.76 -10.94
C ASP A 46 -5.79 10.26 -12.10
N THR A 47 -4.50 10.06 -11.84
CA THR A 47 -3.54 9.64 -12.87
C THR A 47 -3.76 8.20 -13.32
N TYR A 48 -4.01 7.29 -12.37
CA TYR A 48 -4.05 5.86 -12.66
C TYR A 48 -5.47 5.28 -12.69
N SER A 49 -6.45 5.97 -12.11
CA SER A 49 -7.86 5.52 -12.03
C SER A 49 -7.98 4.04 -11.63
N PRO A 50 -7.41 3.62 -10.48
CA PRO A 50 -7.40 2.22 -10.10
C PRO A 50 -8.83 1.72 -9.86
N GLU A 51 -9.09 0.47 -10.20
CA GLU A 51 -10.38 -0.18 -9.94
C GLU A 51 -10.54 -0.55 -8.47
N GLU A 52 -9.44 -0.89 -7.80
CA GLU A 52 -9.41 -1.31 -6.40
C GLU A 52 -8.20 -0.72 -5.70
N VAL A 53 -8.36 -0.46 -4.41
CA VAL A 53 -7.27 0.00 -3.53
C VAL A 53 -7.19 -0.90 -2.31
N ALA A 54 -5.98 -1.30 -1.99
CA ALA A 54 -5.66 -2.04 -0.79
C ALA A 54 -4.64 -1.28 0.07
N ILE A 55 -4.78 -1.41 1.36
CA ILE A 55 -3.91 -0.78 2.35
C ILE A 55 -3.44 -1.80 3.39
N GLU A 56 -2.29 -1.53 4.00
CA GLU A 56 -1.83 -2.32 5.13
C GLU A 56 -2.52 -1.87 6.41
N GLU A 57 -2.94 -2.84 7.24
CA GLU A 57 -3.47 -2.55 8.57
C GLU A 57 -2.37 -1.98 9.47
N LEU A 58 -2.72 -0.93 10.23
CA LEU A 58 -1.81 -0.37 11.22
C LEU A 58 -1.89 -1.13 12.54
N PHE A 59 -0.72 -1.57 13.03
CA PHE A 59 -0.57 -2.11 14.38
C PHE A 59 0.26 -1.18 15.25
N PHE A 60 -0.32 -0.71 16.34
CA PHE A 60 0.38 0.07 17.37
C PHE A 60 0.84 -0.88 18.47
N THR A 61 2.05 -1.40 18.37
CA THR A 61 2.55 -2.36 19.36
C THR A 61 3.33 -1.75 20.52
N LYS A 62 3.93 -0.55 20.37
CA LYS A 62 4.86 -0.04 21.42
C LYS A 62 4.89 1.47 21.64
N ASN A 63 4.35 2.31 20.79
CA ASN A 63 4.44 3.76 21.00
C ASN A 63 3.25 4.52 20.41
N ILE A 64 2.27 4.80 21.25
CA ILE A 64 1.04 5.51 20.89
C ILE A 64 1.35 6.93 20.41
N THR A 65 2.33 7.60 21.03
CA THR A 65 2.64 9.01 20.72
C THR A 65 3.12 9.20 19.27
N THR A 66 3.96 8.31 18.76
CA THR A 66 4.39 8.34 17.36
C THR A 66 3.33 7.76 16.42
N GLY A 67 2.41 6.96 16.94
CA GLY A 67 1.31 6.37 16.19
C GLY A 67 0.18 7.34 15.85
N ILE A 68 -0.05 8.36 16.66
CA ILE A 68 -1.17 9.30 16.44
C ILE A 68 -1.05 10.04 15.10
N PRO A 69 0.07 10.67 14.71
CA PRO A 69 0.20 11.29 13.40
C PRO A 69 0.03 10.30 12.23
N VAL A 70 0.48 9.07 12.41
CA VAL A 70 0.31 7.99 11.41
C VAL A 70 -1.16 7.61 11.27
N ALA A 71 -1.90 7.55 12.38
CA ALA A 71 -3.35 7.29 12.35
C ALA A 71 -4.12 8.43 11.65
N HIS A 72 -3.75 9.68 11.89
CA HIS A 72 -4.32 10.82 11.18
C HIS A 72 -4.06 10.72 9.66
N ALA A 73 -2.83 10.45 9.27
CA ALA A 73 -2.47 10.26 7.87
C ALA A 73 -3.27 9.12 7.22
N ARG A 74 -3.40 8.00 7.93
CA ARG A 74 -4.22 6.86 7.50
C ARG A 74 -5.67 7.27 7.27
N GLY A 75 -6.27 8.02 8.20
CA GLY A 75 -7.65 8.52 8.07
C GLY A 75 -7.84 9.34 6.80
N VAL A 76 -6.89 10.20 6.46
CA VAL A 76 -6.91 11.01 5.23
C VAL A 76 -6.85 10.12 3.99
N ILE A 77 -5.98 9.11 3.97
CA ILE A 77 -5.86 8.17 2.84
C ILE A 77 -7.16 7.39 2.66
N LEU A 78 -7.71 6.84 3.75
CA LEU A 78 -8.98 6.11 3.73
C LEU A 78 -10.10 6.97 3.15
N LEU A 79 -10.23 8.21 3.63
CA LEU A 79 -11.26 9.13 3.20
C LEU A 79 -11.13 9.49 1.71
N ALA A 80 -9.94 9.81 1.24
CA ALA A 80 -9.68 10.11 -0.16
C ALA A 80 -10.03 8.93 -1.07
N CYS A 81 -9.64 7.72 -0.69
CA CYS A 81 -9.90 6.51 -1.46
C CYS A 81 -11.37 6.12 -1.46
N ILE A 82 -12.05 6.12 -0.29
CA ILE A 82 -13.45 5.71 -0.21
C ILE A 82 -14.39 6.63 -0.97
N LYS A 83 -14.11 7.94 -1.00
CA LYS A 83 -14.86 8.92 -1.79
C LYS A 83 -14.81 8.65 -3.30
N ARG A 84 -13.70 8.07 -3.79
CA ARG A 84 -13.49 7.80 -5.21
C ARG A 84 -13.97 6.43 -5.64
N LEU A 85 -13.77 5.43 -4.81
CA LEU A 85 -13.93 4.01 -5.18
C LEU A 85 -15.11 3.34 -4.50
N GLY A 86 -15.60 3.88 -3.39
CA GLY A 86 -16.71 3.33 -2.64
C GLY A 86 -16.39 2.06 -1.85
N LYS A 87 -15.22 1.47 -2.06
CA LYS A 87 -14.74 0.27 -1.34
C LYS A 87 -13.22 0.28 -1.19
N LEU A 88 -12.75 -0.36 -0.13
CA LEU A 88 -11.32 -0.53 0.16
C LEU A 88 -11.06 -1.92 0.70
N TYR A 89 -9.83 -2.38 0.59
CA TYR A 89 -9.36 -3.64 1.13
C TYR A 89 -8.19 -3.42 2.09
N GLU A 90 -8.07 -4.27 3.08
CA GLU A 90 -7.06 -4.16 4.12
C GLU A 90 -6.40 -5.51 4.39
N TYR A 91 -5.09 -5.49 4.58
CA TYR A 91 -4.31 -6.68 4.85
C TYR A 91 -3.38 -6.45 6.05
N THR A 92 -3.34 -7.43 6.96
CA THR A 92 -2.37 -7.41 8.05
C THR A 92 -0.96 -7.72 7.54
N PRO A 93 0.10 -7.30 8.25
CA PRO A 93 1.47 -7.68 7.90
C PRO A 93 1.67 -9.19 7.77
N MET A 94 1.01 -9.97 8.63
CA MET A 94 1.07 -11.43 8.57
C MET A 94 0.42 -11.98 7.29
N GLN A 95 -0.74 -11.47 6.91
CA GLN A 95 -1.42 -11.85 5.66
C GLN A 95 -0.58 -11.56 4.43
N ILE A 96 0.09 -10.40 4.40
CA ILE A 96 1.00 -10.01 3.31
C ILE A 96 2.17 -11.01 3.21
N LYS A 97 2.84 -11.27 4.32
CA LYS A 97 3.95 -12.24 4.37
C LYS A 97 3.51 -13.63 3.94
N GLN A 98 2.40 -14.12 4.47
CA GLN A 98 1.85 -15.42 4.14
C GLN A 98 1.48 -15.54 2.65
N ALA A 99 0.84 -14.52 2.10
CA ALA A 99 0.42 -14.51 0.69
C ALA A 99 1.60 -14.53 -0.28
N LEU A 100 2.67 -13.80 0.04
CA LEU A 100 3.81 -13.65 -0.86
C LEU A 100 4.88 -14.74 -0.72
N THR A 101 5.08 -15.28 0.48
CA THR A 101 6.14 -16.25 0.77
C THR A 101 5.65 -17.60 1.25
N GLY A 102 4.37 -17.75 1.57
CA GLY A 102 3.84 -18.92 2.27
C GLY A 102 4.25 -18.99 3.75
N TYR A 103 4.92 -17.96 4.28
CA TYR A 103 5.47 -17.95 5.63
C TYR A 103 5.21 -16.61 6.34
N GLY A 104 4.33 -16.64 7.35
CA GLY A 104 3.89 -15.43 8.07
C GLY A 104 4.96 -14.70 8.88
N LYS A 105 6.13 -15.32 9.09
CA LYS A 105 7.29 -14.73 9.79
C LYS A 105 8.43 -14.33 8.84
N ALA A 106 8.18 -14.25 7.54
CA ALA A 106 9.17 -13.80 6.56
C ALA A 106 9.71 -12.41 6.95
N ASP A 107 11.01 -12.21 6.76
CA ASP A 107 11.63 -10.91 7.01
C ASP A 107 11.42 -9.93 5.84
N LYS A 108 11.73 -8.66 6.09
CA LYS A 108 11.55 -7.60 5.10
C LYS A 108 12.33 -7.84 3.80
N GLN A 109 13.54 -8.34 3.90
CA GLN A 109 14.39 -8.62 2.73
C GLN A 109 13.80 -9.75 1.88
N GLN A 110 13.26 -10.78 2.50
CA GLN A 110 12.59 -11.88 1.80
C GLN A 110 11.38 -11.35 1.00
N ILE A 111 10.55 -10.52 1.63
CA ILE A 111 9.40 -9.90 0.96
C ILE A 111 9.86 -9.04 -0.22
N GLN A 112 10.84 -8.18 -0.03
CA GLN A 112 11.36 -7.32 -1.10
C GLN A 112 11.90 -8.12 -2.28
N ARG A 113 12.62 -9.22 -2.03
CA ARG A 113 13.13 -10.11 -3.08
C ARG A 113 11.99 -10.80 -3.84
N VAL A 114 11.00 -11.30 -3.12
CA VAL A 114 9.84 -11.97 -3.72
C VAL A 114 9.06 -11.01 -4.61
N VAL A 115 8.76 -9.81 -4.13
CA VAL A 115 8.08 -8.77 -4.91
C VAL A 115 8.86 -8.40 -6.16
N THR A 116 10.17 -8.18 -6.03
CA THR A 116 11.07 -7.86 -7.14
C THR A 116 11.05 -8.96 -8.19
N SER A 117 11.10 -10.22 -7.76
CA SER A 117 11.07 -11.39 -8.64
C SER A 117 9.73 -11.55 -9.35
N ILE A 118 8.63 -11.53 -8.61
CA ILE A 118 7.28 -11.72 -9.17
C ILE A 118 6.94 -10.63 -10.20
N LEU A 119 7.32 -9.38 -9.93
CA LEU A 119 7.06 -8.25 -10.82
C LEU A 119 8.12 -8.09 -11.92
N GLY A 120 9.17 -8.91 -11.94
CA GLY A 120 10.24 -8.83 -12.93
C GLY A 120 11.02 -7.52 -12.89
N LEU A 121 11.18 -6.93 -11.72
CA LEU A 121 11.89 -5.66 -11.56
C LEU A 121 13.41 -5.87 -11.62
N LYS A 122 14.13 -4.88 -12.13
CA LYS A 122 15.61 -4.93 -12.25
C LYS A 122 16.31 -4.83 -10.91
N SER A 123 15.68 -4.20 -9.92
CA SER A 123 16.23 -3.99 -8.57
C SER A 123 15.09 -3.86 -7.56
N ILE A 124 15.43 -4.01 -6.28
CA ILE A 124 14.47 -3.82 -5.19
C ILE A 124 13.96 -2.37 -5.22
N PRO A 125 12.62 -2.15 -5.21
CA PRO A 125 12.05 -0.81 -5.17
C PRO A 125 12.54 0.00 -3.98
N ARG A 126 12.84 1.26 -4.23
CA ARG A 126 13.26 2.22 -3.20
C ARG A 126 12.42 3.50 -3.30
N PRO A 127 12.20 4.21 -2.19
CA PRO A 127 12.52 3.80 -0.81
C PRO A 127 11.68 2.60 -0.35
N ASP A 128 11.97 2.08 0.83
CA ASP A 128 11.30 0.89 1.40
C ASP A 128 9.77 0.98 1.38
N ASP A 129 9.22 2.15 1.64
CA ASP A 129 7.76 2.36 1.61
C ASP A 129 7.13 2.03 0.25
N ALA A 130 7.85 2.24 -0.84
CA ALA A 130 7.38 1.85 -2.18
C ALA A 130 7.34 0.33 -2.34
N ALA A 131 8.35 -0.38 -1.83
CA ALA A 131 8.37 -1.84 -1.84
C ALA A 131 7.25 -2.43 -0.97
N ASP A 132 7.01 -1.83 0.20
CA ASP A 132 5.92 -2.22 1.10
C ASP A 132 4.55 -2.03 0.41
N ALA A 133 4.33 -0.91 -0.27
CA ALA A 133 3.11 -0.65 -1.01
C ALA A 133 2.88 -1.64 -2.16
N LEU A 134 3.93 -1.98 -2.91
CA LEU A 134 3.86 -3.02 -3.95
C LEU A 134 3.53 -4.39 -3.36
N SER A 135 4.02 -4.70 -2.16
CA SER A 135 3.70 -5.94 -1.44
C SER A 135 2.21 -6.04 -1.14
N VAL A 136 1.60 -4.96 -0.68
CA VAL A 136 0.15 -4.89 -0.42
C VAL A 136 -0.65 -5.07 -1.71
N ALA A 137 -0.29 -4.33 -2.74
CA ALA A 137 -0.97 -4.39 -4.04
C ALA A 137 -0.88 -5.81 -4.66
N LEU A 138 0.28 -6.45 -4.58
CA LEU A 138 0.49 -7.80 -5.09
C LEU A 138 -0.29 -8.84 -4.28
N THR A 139 -0.32 -8.71 -2.96
CA THR A 139 -1.15 -9.52 -2.07
C THR A 139 -2.60 -9.43 -2.48
N HIS A 140 -3.10 -8.21 -2.68
CA HIS A 140 -4.48 -7.98 -3.10
C HIS A 140 -4.76 -8.63 -4.47
N ALA A 141 -3.89 -8.44 -5.44
CA ALA A 141 -4.04 -9.03 -6.78
C ALA A 141 -4.12 -10.57 -6.74
N HIS A 142 -3.41 -11.22 -5.83
CA HIS A 142 -3.43 -12.67 -5.65
C HIS A 142 -4.64 -13.18 -4.84
N THR A 143 -5.13 -12.39 -3.88
CA THR A 143 -6.17 -12.82 -2.94
C THR A 143 -7.57 -12.28 -3.27
N ALA A 144 -7.71 -11.32 -4.16
CA ALA A 144 -8.99 -10.68 -4.51
C ALA A 144 -10.08 -11.66 -4.99
N ARG A 145 -9.72 -12.88 -5.37
CA ARG A 145 -10.66 -13.94 -5.74
C ARG A 145 -11.45 -14.50 -4.55
N PHE A 146 -10.96 -14.29 -3.31
CA PHE A 146 -11.55 -14.86 -2.09
C PHE A 146 -12.58 -13.94 -1.42
N GLY A 147 -12.98 -12.87 -2.09
CA GLY A 147 -14.18 -12.11 -1.78
C GLY A 147 -14.07 -11.10 -0.65
N SER A 148 -15.19 -10.89 0.02
CA SER A 148 -15.47 -9.78 0.92
C SER A 148 -14.71 -9.79 2.25
N GLN A 149 -13.99 -10.84 2.61
CA GLN A 149 -13.34 -10.95 3.93
C GLN A 149 -12.24 -9.90 4.19
N PHE A 150 -11.71 -9.27 3.14
CA PHE A 150 -10.69 -8.22 3.24
C PHE A 150 -11.25 -6.82 2.96
N HIS A 151 -12.55 -6.73 2.76
CA HIS A 151 -13.23 -5.46 2.52
C HIS A 151 -13.45 -4.71 3.82
N ILE A 152 -13.20 -3.42 3.84
CA ILE A 152 -13.44 -2.51 4.98
C ILE A 152 -14.40 -1.39 4.63
#